data_ea6b111cf1e2a890fbf00eae6716d001
#
_entry.id   ea6b111cf1e2a890fbf00eae6716d001
#
_cell.length_a   1.000
_cell.length_b   1.000
_cell.length_c   1.000
_cell.angle_alpha   90.00
_cell.angle_beta   90.00
_cell.angle_gamma   90.00
#
_symmetry.space_group_name_H-M   'P 1'
#
loop_
_entity.id
_entity.type
_entity.pdbx_description
1 polymer ?
#
loop_
_entity_poly.entity_id
_entity_poly.type
_entity_poly.pdbx_seq_one_letter_code
_entity_poly.pdbx_strand_id
1 'polypeptide(L)'
;MIIIGCDYHPGFQEIAYVDTETGDCGEQRLEHGEGAQAFYRDLATQGKKVRVGMEASGHARWFERLLAELNIELWRGDAAVIRAKRGRKKKTDREDARHILNLLLTGDFPQIWVPSGENRDLRQLLWHRHRMVQARTRVMNQLQAVALNEGLRCKKKLWREHGREQLEAFRLAPWASRRREDLLQLLDRLNPTIAELTQAVEREAEKSPQAGQLMTHPGVGALTALAFVLIIGNAERFQCGKQISAYLGLVPLEDSSGERRRLGHITKQGNSLLRFLLVEAAQVSSRTIPEWRSKYIHLTMRRGRKIAKVAMARKLAVRLFWMMRKGWNYQQIVKFGSHVEQPEHRHGVQ
;
A
#
# COMPACT_ATOMS: atom_id res chain seq x y z
N MET A 1 -6.39 -4.63 34.97
CA MET A 1 -6.02 -4.20 33.58
C MET A 1 -7.15 -3.35 33.03
N ILE A 2 -6.83 -2.17 32.48
CA ILE A 2 -7.85 -1.28 31.92
C ILE A 2 -7.94 -1.52 30.41
N ILE A 3 -9.14 -1.79 29.89
CA ILE A 3 -9.42 -1.98 28.47
C ILE A 3 -10.32 -0.84 28.01
N ILE A 4 -9.94 -0.18 26.90
CA ILE A 4 -10.61 1.01 26.37
C ILE A 4 -11.00 0.76 24.92
N GLY A 5 -12.28 0.89 24.60
CA GLY A 5 -12.78 1.01 23.23
C GLY A 5 -12.84 2.50 22.86
N CYS A 6 -12.18 2.88 21.77
CA CYS A 6 -12.06 4.26 21.34
C CYS A 6 -12.67 4.44 19.94
N ASP A 7 -13.71 5.24 19.83
CA ASP A 7 -14.21 5.77 18.55
C ASP A 7 -13.54 7.12 18.28
N TYR A 8 -12.56 7.10 17.34
CA TYR A 8 -11.66 8.20 17.11
C TYR A 8 -12.15 9.11 15.96
N HIS A 9 -12.38 10.38 16.26
CA HIS A 9 -12.71 11.46 15.32
C HIS A 9 -11.57 12.48 15.17
N PRO A 10 -11.54 13.35 14.16
CA PRO A 10 -10.46 14.34 13.97
C PRO A 10 -10.28 15.34 15.12
N GLY A 11 -11.35 15.71 15.85
CA GLY A 11 -11.31 16.72 16.93
C GLY A 11 -11.48 16.17 18.32
N PHE A 12 -12.05 14.97 18.46
CA PHE A 12 -12.35 14.34 19.73
C PHE A 12 -12.34 12.82 19.61
N GLN A 13 -12.48 12.14 20.72
CA GLN A 13 -12.71 10.71 20.79
C GLN A 13 -13.78 10.39 21.84
N GLU A 14 -14.69 9.47 21.52
CA GLU A 14 -15.58 8.85 22.48
C GLU A 14 -14.91 7.56 22.98
N ILE A 15 -14.83 7.40 24.29
CA ILE A 15 -14.25 6.20 24.89
C ILE A 15 -15.25 5.51 25.79
N ALA A 16 -15.19 4.18 25.79
CA ALA A 16 -15.82 3.32 26.78
C ALA A 16 -14.71 2.45 27.39
N TYR A 17 -14.66 2.32 28.69
CA TYR A 17 -13.60 1.57 29.35
C TYR A 17 -14.12 0.68 30.48
N VAL A 18 -13.33 -0.32 30.81
CA VAL A 18 -13.55 -1.17 31.98
C VAL A 18 -12.22 -1.55 32.60
N ASP A 19 -12.14 -1.51 33.91
CA ASP A 19 -11.07 -2.15 34.66
C ASP A 19 -11.47 -3.60 34.97
N THR A 20 -10.75 -4.55 34.37
CA THR A 20 -11.06 -5.99 34.54
C THR A 20 -10.77 -6.55 35.92
N GLU A 21 -10.14 -5.80 36.81
CA GLU A 21 -9.82 -6.19 38.20
C GLU A 21 -10.88 -5.73 39.16
N THR A 22 -11.38 -4.49 39.03
CA THR A 22 -12.38 -3.91 39.93
C THR A 22 -13.80 -4.04 39.39
N GLY A 23 -13.96 -4.19 38.07
CA GLY A 23 -15.25 -4.14 37.40
C GLY A 23 -15.74 -2.71 37.12
N ASP A 24 -14.99 -1.69 37.53
CA ASP A 24 -15.35 -0.30 37.25
C ASP A 24 -15.40 -0.02 35.77
N CYS A 25 -16.48 0.57 35.29
CA CYS A 25 -16.67 0.93 33.89
C CYS A 25 -17.13 2.38 33.76
N GLY A 26 -16.82 2.97 32.64
CA GLY A 26 -17.22 4.34 32.36
C GLY A 26 -17.17 4.69 30.88
N GLU A 27 -17.70 5.86 30.56
CA GLU A 27 -17.72 6.44 29.23
C GLU A 27 -17.40 7.91 29.34
N GLN A 28 -16.63 8.39 28.38
CA GLN A 28 -16.23 9.79 28.36
C GLN A 28 -15.95 10.26 26.94
N ARG A 29 -16.33 11.50 26.67
CA ARG A 29 -15.86 12.23 25.49
C ARG A 29 -14.61 13.01 25.88
N LEU A 30 -13.55 12.84 25.11
CA LEU A 30 -12.26 13.51 25.28
C LEU A 30 -12.00 14.39 24.06
N GLU A 31 -11.93 15.70 24.28
CA GLU A 31 -11.45 16.62 23.25
C GLU A 31 -9.94 16.42 23.04
N HIS A 32 -9.48 16.49 21.77
CA HIS A 32 -8.06 16.35 21.46
C HIS A 32 -7.25 17.52 22.02
N GLY A 33 -5.95 17.32 22.22
CA GLY A 33 -5.06 18.26 22.89
C GLY A 33 -4.94 17.94 24.38
N GLU A 34 -5.07 18.94 25.24
CA GLU A 34 -4.79 18.82 26.68
C GLU A 34 -5.70 17.80 27.38
N GLY A 35 -6.99 17.77 27.07
CA GLY A 35 -7.94 16.88 27.70
C GLY A 35 -7.64 15.41 27.50
N ALA A 36 -7.45 14.98 26.27
CA ALA A 36 -7.10 13.60 25.96
C ALA A 36 -5.70 13.23 26.51
N GLN A 37 -4.73 14.15 26.40
CA GLN A 37 -3.38 13.91 26.92
C GLN A 37 -3.38 13.74 28.45
N ALA A 38 -4.09 14.60 29.16
CA ALA A 38 -4.21 14.52 30.64
C ALA A 38 -4.82 13.18 31.07
N PHE A 39 -5.92 12.78 30.45
CA PHE A 39 -6.58 11.50 30.71
C PHE A 39 -5.64 10.29 30.58
N TYR A 40 -4.94 10.16 29.44
CA TYR A 40 -4.06 9.01 29.22
C TYR A 40 -2.78 9.07 30.07
N ARG A 41 -2.27 10.26 30.42
CA ARG A 41 -1.15 10.41 31.37
C ARG A 41 -1.55 9.99 32.78
N ASP A 42 -2.73 10.40 33.22
CA ASP A 42 -3.26 9.99 34.54
C ASP A 42 -3.42 8.47 34.61
N LEU A 43 -3.99 7.84 33.57
CA LEU A 43 -4.07 6.38 33.51
C LEU A 43 -2.70 5.70 33.57
N ALA A 44 -1.69 6.25 32.90
CA ALA A 44 -0.34 5.70 32.92
C ALA A 44 0.33 5.77 34.31
N THR A 45 -0.03 6.77 35.14
CA THR A 45 0.50 6.89 36.52
C THR A 45 -0.09 5.86 37.48
N GLN A 46 -1.23 5.26 37.17
CA GLN A 46 -1.89 4.26 38.04
C GLN A 46 -1.17 2.90 38.07
N GLY A 47 -0.09 2.70 37.30
CA GLY A 47 0.70 1.47 37.29
C GLY A 47 -0.03 0.24 36.74
N LYS A 48 -1.23 0.40 36.19
CA LYS A 48 -2.03 -0.67 35.58
C LYS A 48 -1.68 -0.84 34.12
N LYS A 49 -1.75 -2.06 33.60
CA LYS A 49 -1.69 -2.30 32.15
C LYS A 49 -2.93 -1.71 31.49
N VAL A 50 -2.73 -0.90 30.47
CA VAL A 50 -3.80 -0.27 29.68
C VAL A 50 -3.73 -0.75 28.23
N ARG A 51 -4.89 -1.13 27.68
CA ARG A 51 -5.05 -1.47 26.27
C ARG A 51 -6.14 -0.61 25.64
N VAL A 52 -5.82 0.04 24.55
CA VAL A 52 -6.76 0.82 23.75
C VAL A 52 -7.01 0.10 22.43
N GLY A 53 -8.27 -0.13 22.08
CA GLY A 53 -8.68 -0.56 20.75
C GLY A 53 -9.35 0.56 20.01
N MET A 54 -9.01 0.74 18.74
CA MET A 54 -9.64 1.73 17.87
C MET A 54 -9.79 1.22 16.44
N GLU A 55 -10.76 1.78 15.72
CA GLU A 55 -10.85 1.59 14.27
C GLU A 55 -9.63 2.20 13.55
N ALA A 56 -9.15 1.56 12.48
CA ALA A 56 -8.02 2.08 11.71
C ALA A 56 -8.36 3.43 11.09
N SER A 57 -7.70 4.49 11.55
CA SER A 57 -7.84 5.86 11.06
C SER A 57 -6.55 6.38 10.45
N GLY A 58 -6.66 7.20 9.38
CA GLY A 58 -5.52 7.85 8.74
C GLY A 58 -4.98 9.06 9.51
N HIS A 59 -5.71 9.57 10.49
CA HIS A 59 -5.43 10.86 11.15
C HIS A 59 -4.98 10.73 12.61
N ALA A 60 -4.81 9.52 13.13
CA ALA A 60 -4.55 9.26 14.56
C ALA A 60 -3.05 9.22 14.93
N ARG A 61 -2.12 9.74 14.13
CA ARG A 61 -0.67 9.60 14.38
C ARG A 61 -0.19 10.25 15.68
N TRP A 62 -0.75 11.38 16.06
CA TRP A 62 -0.41 12.04 17.31
C TRP A 62 -0.82 11.17 18.49
N PHE A 63 -2.01 10.58 18.42
CA PHE A 63 -2.53 9.70 19.44
C PHE A 63 -1.73 8.39 19.57
N GLU A 64 -1.37 7.79 18.44
CA GLU A 64 -0.48 6.62 18.39
C GLU A 64 0.86 6.91 19.09
N ARG A 65 1.43 8.10 18.89
CA ARG A 65 2.69 8.52 19.55
C ARG A 65 2.50 8.71 21.03
N LEU A 66 1.44 9.40 21.45
CA LEU A 66 1.10 9.59 22.84
C LEU A 66 0.99 8.26 23.59
N LEU A 67 0.23 7.30 23.03
CA LEU A 67 0.07 5.99 23.67
C LEU A 67 1.40 5.22 23.72
N ALA A 68 2.22 5.30 22.68
CA ALA A 68 3.54 4.68 22.66
C ALA A 68 4.50 5.30 23.71
N GLU A 69 4.50 6.62 23.86
CA GLU A 69 5.28 7.34 24.89
C GLU A 69 4.87 6.94 26.32
N LEU A 70 3.59 6.64 26.51
CA LEU A 70 3.01 6.23 27.79
C LEU A 70 3.05 4.71 28.02
N ASN A 71 3.66 3.92 27.13
CA ASN A 71 3.66 2.45 27.13
C ASN A 71 2.25 1.83 27.21
N ILE A 72 1.26 2.50 26.63
CA ILE A 72 -0.11 2.01 26.49
C ILE A 72 -0.23 1.18 25.22
N GLU A 73 -0.77 -0.04 25.34
CA GLU A 73 -0.95 -0.94 24.21
C GLU A 73 -2.07 -0.46 23.30
N LEU A 74 -1.78 -0.27 22.00
CA LEU A 74 -2.77 0.14 21.02
C LEU A 74 -3.07 -0.99 20.01
N TRP A 75 -4.31 -1.41 19.95
CA TRP A 75 -4.84 -2.31 18.94
C TRP A 75 -5.64 -1.53 17.89
N ARG A 76 -5.31 -1.73 16.61
CA ARG A 76 -6.06 -1.14 15.50
C ARG A 76 -6.84 -2.22 14.79
N GLY A 77 -8.13 -1.99 14.60
CA GLY A 77 -9.05 -2.94 13.99
C GLY A 77 -9.42 -2.59 12.55
N ASP A 78 -9.80 -3.61 11.78
CA ASP A 78 -10.36 -3.43 10.44
C ASP A 78 -11.76 -2.81 10.53
N ALA A 79 -11.89 -1.59 10.02
CA ALA A 79 -13.13 -0.81 10.00
C ALA A 79 -14.32 -1.54 9.39
N ALA A 80 -14.10 -2.26 8.28
CA ALA A 80 -15.16 -2.98 7.59
C ALA A 80 -15.63 -4.18 8.42
N VAL A 81 -14.70 -4.90 9.05
CA VAL A 81 -15.02 -6.06 9.89
C VAL A 81 -15.68 -5.64 11.20
N ILE A 82 -15.20 -4.55 11.85
CA ILE A 82 -15.83 -3.98 13.05
C ILE A 82 -17.29 -3.62 12.73
N ARG A 83 -17.51 -2.91 11.62
CA ARG A 83 -18.87 -2.55 11.18
C ARG A 83 -19.75 -3.75 10.89
N ALA A 84 -19.21 -4.79 10.23
CA ALA A 84 -19.97 -6.01 9.90
C ALA A 84 -20.39 -6.80 11.15
N LYS A 85 -19.62 -6.75 12.23
CA LYS A 85 -19.95 -7.40 13.52
C LYS A 85 -20.95 -6.62 14.36
N ARG A 86 -21.41 -5.47 13.92
CA ARG A 86 -22.39 -4.65 14.63
C ARG A 86 -23.79 -5.25 14.52
N GLY A 87 -24.37 -5.62 15.65
CA GLY A 87 -25.70 -6.23 15.69
C GLY A 87 -26.89 -5.25 15.65
N ARG A 88 -26.68 -3.95 15.93
CA ARG A 88 -27.74 -2.94 16.03
C ARG A 88 -27.65 -1.85 14.99
N LYS A 89 -28.82 -1.37 14.49
CA LYS A 89 -28.91 -0.30 13.48
C LYS A 89 -28.68 1.12 14.02
N LYS A 90 -28.80 1.32 15.35
CA LYS A 90 -28.60 2.63 15.98
C LYS A 90 -27.13 3.00 15.98
N LYS A 91 -26.78 4.12 15.36
CA LYS A 91 -25.41 4.61 15.25
C LYS A 91 -25.26 5.88 16.09
N THR A 92 -24.49 5.80 17.18
CA THR A 92 -23.98 6.93 17.94
C THR A 92 -22.52 6.65 18.29
N ASP A 93 -21.73 7.68 18.43
CA ASP A 93 -20.27 7.56 18.72
C ASP A 93 -20.04 6.78 20.04
N ARG A 94 -20.88 6.96 21.04
CA ARG A 94 -20.85 6.18 22.31
C ARG A 94 -21.08 4.68 22.06
N GLU A 95 -22.08 4.34 21.24
CA GLU A 95 -22.34 2.93 20.89
C GLU A 95 -21.19 2.34 20.08
N ASP A 96 -20.48 3.14 19.29
CA ASP A 96 -19.33 2.69 18.54
C ASP A 96 -18.14 2.40 19.47
N ALA A 97 -17.88 3.26 20.47
CA ALA A 97 -16.87 3.01 21.50
C ALA A 97 -17.19 1.76 22.33
N ARG A 98 -18.45 1.58 22.76
CA ARG A 98 -18.91 0.36 23.48
C ARG A 98 -18.76 -0.90 22.64
N HIS A 99 -19.08 -0.82 21.36
CA HIS A 99 -18.94 -1.96 20.45
C HIS A 99 -17.48 -2.38 20.31
N ILE A 100 -16.56 -1.43 20.16
CA ILE A 100 -15.12 -1.68 20.13
C ILE A 100 -14.66 -2.32 21.44
N LEU A 101 -15.09 -1.78 22.59
CA LEU A 101 -14.78 -2.34 23.92
C LEU A 101 -15.26 -3.79 24.03
N ASN A 102 -16.49 -4.07 23.62
CA ASN A 102 -17.05 -5.43 23.67
C ASN A 102 -16.25 -6.41 22.81
N LEU A 103 -15.84 -6.00 21.61
CA LEU A 103 -15.00 -6.82 20.74
C LEU A 103 -13.63 -7.13 21.37
N LEU A 104 -13.06 -6.20 22.14
CA LEU A 104 -11.81 -6.41 22.87
C LEU A 104 -12.00 -7.40 24.03
N LEU A 105 -13.08 -7.30 24.77
CA LEU A 105 -13.39 -8.15 25.92
C LEU A 105 -13.71 -9.60 25.49
N THR A 106 -14.42 -9.76 24.40
CA THR A 106 -14.78 -11.09 23.87
C THR A 106 -13.63 -11.76 23.09
N GLY A 107 -12.50 -11.06 22.85
CA GLY A 107 -11.41 -11.58 22.03
C GLY A 107 -11.70 -11.59 20.51
N ASP A 108 -12.80 -10.98 20.10
CA ASP A 108 -13.28 -10.94 18.71
C ASP A 108 -12.81 -9.72 17.93
N PHE A 109 -11.94 -8.89 18.53
CA PHE A 109 -11.45 -7.66 17.92
C PHE A 109 -10.61 -7.98 16.68
N PRO A 110 -11.00 -7.47 15.48
CA PRO A 110 -10.33 -7.79 14.22
C PRO A 110 -9.04 -6.98 14.06
N GLN A 111 -8.02 -7.32 14.85
CA GLN A 111 -6.74 -6.62 14.87
C GLN A 111 -6.04 -6.70 13.51
N ILE A 112 -5.59 -5.56 13.02
CA ILE A 112 -4.79 -5.46 11.79
C ILE A 112 -3.30 -5.27 12.11
N TRP A 113 -2.47 -5.72 11.19
CA TRP A 113 -1.05 -5.39 11.23
C TRP A 113 -0.82 -3.91 10.96
N VAL A 114 -0.04 -3.26 11.80
CA VAL A 114 0.31 -1.84 11.71
C VAL A 114 1.79 -1.72 11.40
N PRO A 115 2.18 -0.99 10.34
CA PRO A 115 3.59 -0.74 10.05
C PRO A 115 4.20 0.18 11.12
N SER A 116 5.49 -0.01 11.42
CA SER A 116 6.26 0.89 12.29
C SER A 116 6.27 2.33 11.80
N GLY A 117 6.65 3.28 12.65
CA GLY A 117 6.81 4.68 12.27
C GLY A 117 7.79 4.85 11.10
N GLU A 118 8.94 4.20 11.19
CA GLU A 118 9.96 4.19 10.14
C GLU A 118 9.44 3.60 8.82
N ASN A 119 8.77 2.43 8.88
CA ASN A 119 8.16 1.84 7.68
C ASN A 119 7.15 2.79 7.03
N ARG A 120 6.36 3.49 7.84
CA ARG A 120 5.38 4.47 7.34
C ARG A 120 6.05 5.67 6.69
N ASP A 121 7.18 6.13 7.22
CA ASP A 121 7.95 7.23 6.66
C ASP A 121 8.56 6.85 5.31
N LEU A 122 9.21 5.70 5.22
CA LEU A 122 9.72 5.18 3.97
C LEU A 122 8.62 4.97 2.90
N ARG A 123 7.41 4.60 3.31
CA ARG A 123 6.26 4.60 2.39
C ARG A 123 5.90 6.00 1.88
N GLN A 124 6.06 7.05 2.70
CA GLN A 124 5.86 8.43 2.23
C GLN A 124 6.88 8.81 1.17
N LEU A 125 8.16 8.43 1.33
CA LEU A 125 9.20 8.62 0.32
C LEU A 125 8.79 7.98 -1.02
N LEU A 126 8.34 6.70 -1.01
CA LEU A 126 7.88 6.00 -2.20
C LEU A 126 6.69 6.70 -2.88
N TRP A 127 5.68 7.09 -2.10
CA TRP A 127 4.50 7.77 -2.60
C TRP A 127 4.82 9.16 -3.13
N HIS A 128 5.66 9.93 -2.44
CA HIS A 128 6.06 11.25 -2.87
C HIS A 128 6.79 11.19 -4.21
N ARG A 129 7.79 10.33 -4.32
CA ARG A 129 8.48 10.09 -5.59
C ARG A 129 7.51 9.72 -6.72
N HIS A 130 6.57 8.81 -6.45
CA HIS A 130 5.59 8.37 -7.45
C HIS A 130 4.70 9.53 -7.92
N ARG A 131 4.23 10.36 -6.99
CA ARG A 131 3.42 11.56 -7.32
C ARG A 131 4.20 12.58 -8.13
N MET A 132 5.48 12.79 -7.84
CA MET A 132 6.34 13.67 -8.65
C MET A 132 6.49 13.14 -10.08
N VAL A 133 6.67 11.83 -10.27
CA VAL A 133 6.69 11.20 -11.60
C VAL A 133 5.35 11.36 -12.32
N GLN A 134 4.23 11.22 -11.62
CA GLN A 134 2.90 11.45 -12.21
C GLN A 134 2.72 12.92 -12.62
N ALA A 135 3.17 13.88 -11.80
CA ALA A 135 3.13 15.32 -12.11
C ALA A 135 3.97 15.59 -13.36
N ARG A 136 5.21 15.08 -13.42
CA ARG A 136 6.06 15.18 -14.60
C ARG A 136 5.37 14.65 -15.86
N THR A 137 4.74 13.48 -15.77
CA THR A 137 4.04 12.89 -16.93
C THR A 137 2.88 13.78 -17.41
N ARG A 138 2.14 14.41 -16.49
CA ARG A 138 1.07 15.37 -16.86
C ARG A 138 1.63 16.60 -17.56
N VAL A 139 2.74 17.15 -17.07
CA VAL A 139 3.43 18.29 -17.72
C VAL A 139 3.88 17.92 -19.12
N MET A 140 4.53 16.76 -19.28
CA MET A 140 4.98 16.23 -20.57
C MET A 140 3.83 16.06 -21.56
N ASN A 141 2.68 15.53 -21.12
CA ASN A 141 1.49 15.37 -21.96
C ASN A 141 0.90 16.74 -22.37
N GLN A 142 0.94 17.75 -21.51
CA GLN A 142 0.49 19.08 -21.84
C GLN A 142 1.40 19.76 -22.86
N LEU A 143 2.73 19.62 -22.73
CA LEU A 143 3.69 20.11 -23.73
C LEU A 143 3.50 19.40 -25.08
N GLN A 144 3.25 18.07 -25.04
CA GLN A 144 2.92 17.32 -26.24
C GLN A 144 1.65 17.84 -26.93
N ALA A 145 0.63 18.20 -26.17
CA ALA A 145 -0.61 18.78 -26.71
C ALA A 145 -0.37 20.16 -27.35
N VAL A 146 0.46 21.03 -26.74
CA VAL A 146 0.86 22.32 -27.34
C VAL A 146 1.53 22.07 -28.67
N ALA A 147 2.51 21.16 -28.75
CA ALA A 147 3.23 20.87 -29.98
C ALA A 147 2.32 20.30 -31.08
N LEU A 148 1.41 19.40 -30.73
CA LEU A 148 0.47 18.80 -31.69
C LEU A 148 -0.49 19.82 -32.27
N ASN A 149 -0.96 20.80 -31.49
CA ASN A 149 -1.83 21.86 -31.95
C ASN A 149 -1.15 22.75 -32.99
N GLU A 150 0.16 22.93 -32.89
CA GLU A 150 0.98 23.68 -33.85
C GLU A 150 1.52 22.81 -35.00
N GLY A 151 1.01 21.59 -35.14
CA GLY A 151 1.40 20.69 -36.23
C GLY A 151 2.72 19.96 -36.06
N LEU A 152 3.42 20.14 -34.92
CA LEU A 152 4.67 19.44 -34.65
C LEU A 152 4.41 17.99 -34.25
N ARG A 153 4.70 17.05 -35.14
CA ARG A 153 4.65 15.61 -34.90
C ARG A 153 6.02 15.09 -34.46
N CYS A 154 6.40 15.39 -33.24
CA CYS A 154 7.63 14.86 -32.68
C CYS A 154 7.41 13.40 -32.19
N LYS A 155 8.05 12.44 -32.82
CA LYS A 155 7.96 11.01 -32.44
C LYS A 155 8.76 10.68 -31.17
N LYS A 156 9.71 11.52 -30.76
CA LYS A 156 10.62 11.28 -29.65
C LYS A 156 10.86 12.55 -28.83
N LYS A 157 10.38 12.53 -27.60
CA LYS A 157 10.88 13.31 -26.45
C LYS A 157 11.05 14.83 -26.69
N LEU A 158 9.95 15.52 -26.86
CA LEU A 158 9.88 16.97 -26.96
C LEU A 158 10.59 17.74 -25.83
N TRP A 159 10.82 17.11 -24.71
CA TRP A 159 11.48 17.66 -23.52
C TRP A 159 12.97 17.34 -23.41
N ARG A 160 13.58 16.70 -24.43
CA ARG A 160 15.02 16.61 -24.57
C ARG A 160 15.53 17.78 -25.42
N GLU A 161 16.82 18.05 -25.32
CA GLU A 161 17.51 19.19 -25.88
C GLU A 161 16.95 19.64 -27.23
N HIS A 162 17.09 18.86 -28.27
CA HIS A 162 16.58 19.17 -29.59
C HIS A 162 15.04 19.34 -29.70
N GLY A 163 14.25 18.54 -28.97
CA GLY A 163 12.79 18.70 -28.94
C GLY A 163 12.35 19.96 -28.20
N ARG A 164 13.11 20.35 -27.18
CA ARG A 164 12.90 21.59 -26.45
C ARG A 164 13.18 22.83 -27.28
N GLU A 165 14.30 22.84 -28.03
CA GLU A 165 14.61 23.89 -28.98
C GLU A 165 13.49 24.08 -30.01
N GLN A 166 12.96 23.00 -30.56
CA GLN A 166 11.80 23.04 -31.47
C GLN A 166 10.56 23.63 -30.80
N LEU A 167 10.26 23.24 -29.56
CA LEU A 167 9.13 23.81 -28.79
C LEU A 167 9.30 25.32 -28.53
N GLU A 168 10.50 25.75 -28.19
CA GLU A 168 10.84 27.14 -27.89
C GLU A 168 10.81 28.02 -29.13
N ALA A 169 11.14 27.46 -30.30
CA ALA A 169 11.12 28.16 -31.56
C ALA A 169 9.71 28.48 -32.11
N PHE A 170 8.65 27.87 -31.58
CA PHE A 170 7.29 28.15 -32.02
C PHE A 170 6.81 29.54 -31.65
N ARG A 171 6.29 30.28 -32.66
CA ARG A 171 5.56 31.52 -32.45
C ARG A 171 4.13 31.18 -31.98
N LEU A 172 3.90 31.29 -30.70
CA LEU A 172 2.61 31.03 -30.09
C LEU A 172 1.93 32.38 -29.73
N ALA A 173 0.61 32.36 -29.59
CA ALA A 173 -0.13 33.47 -28.99
C ALA A 173 0.36 33.70 -27.52
N PRO A 174 0.24 34.97 -27.00
CA PRO A 174 0.88 35.32 -25.72
C PRO A 174 0.61 34.34 -24.56
N TRP A 175 -0.63 33.92 -24.37
CA TRP A 175 -0.99 33.01 -23.30
C TRP A 175 -0.56 31.58 -23.55
N ALA A 176 -0.51 31.12 -24.80
CA ALA A 176 0.02 29.83 -25.17
C ALA A 176 1.54 29.75 -24.97
N SER A 177 2.25 30.88 -25.32
CA SER A 177 3.68 31.02 -25.04
C SER A 177 3.97 30.95 -23.54
N ARG A 178 3.24 31.75 -22.75
CA ARG A 178 3.35 31.76 -21.30
C ARG A 178 3.13 30.37 -20.72
N ARG A 179 2.07 29.67 -21.15
CA ARG A 179 1.79 28.28 -20.70
C ARG A 179 2.93 27.33 -21.03
N ARG A 180 3.51 27.41 -22.22
CA ARG A 180 4.68 26.58 -22.62
C ARG A 180 5.86 26.84 -21.69
N GLU A 181 6.19 28.09 -21.43
CA GLU A 181 7.29 28.50 -20.54
C GLU A 181 7.11 27.98 -19.11
N ASP A 182 5.92 28.19 -18.53
CA ASP A 182 5.59 27.70 -17.19
C ASP A 182 5.70 26.17 -17.10
N LEU A 183 5.25 25.44 -18.12
CA LEU A 183 5.34 23.97 -18.17
C LEU A 183 6.79 23.48 -18.29
N LEU A 184 7.64 24.16 -19.08
CA LEU A 184 9.06 23.82 -19.20
C LEU A 184 9.80 24.08 -17.88
N GLN A 185 9.57 25.24 -17.24
CA GLN A 185 10.13 25.54 -15.93
C GLN A 185 9.71 24.53 -14.86
N LEU A 186 8.44 24.13 -14.86
CA LEU A 186 7.95 23.10 -13.95
C LEU A 186 8.63 21.75 -14.19
N LEU A 187 8.87 21.38 -15.44
CA LEU A 187 9.59 20.16 -15.79
C LEU A 187 11.04 20.19 -15.29
N ASP A 188 11.71 21.34 -15.43
CA ASP A 188 13.07 21.56 -14.95
C ASP A 188 13.20 21.45 -13.43
N ARG A 189 12.17 21.84 -12.67
CA ARG A 189 12.12 21.68 -11.22
C ARG A 189 11.79 20.22 -10.81
N LEU A 190 10.92 19.55 -11.55
CA LEU A 190 10.51 18.18 -11.22
C LEU A 190 11.61 17.12 -11.46
N ASN A 191 12.43 17.31 -12.49
CA ASN A 191 13.45 16.33 -12.85
C ASN A 191 14.52 16.11 -11.75
N PRO A 192 15.19 17.15 -11.21
CA PRO A 192 16.16 16.97 -10.13
C PRO A 192 15.49 16.42 -8.86
N THR A 193 14.32 16.91 -8.47
CA THR A 193 13.59 16.38 -7.32
C THR A 193 13.30 14.86 -7.47
N ILE A 194 12.88 14.41 -8.66
CA ILE A 194 12.66 12.98 -8.92
C ILE A 194 13.97 12.19 -8.86
N ALA A 195 15.09 12.78 -9.33
CA ALA A 195 16.39 12.13 -9.26
C ALA A 195 16.86 11.96 -7.80
N GLU A 196 16.77 13.00 -6.99
CA GLU A 196 17.10 12.97 -5.56
C GLU A 196 16.26 11.93 -4.80
N LEU A 197 14.94 11.93 -5.00
CA LEU A 197 14.04 10.94 -4.39
C LEU A 197 14.33 9.52 -4.87
N THR A 198 14.77 9.35 -6.11
CA THR A 198 15.16 8.04 -6.64
C THR A 198 16.43 7.52 -5.97
N GLN A 199 17.45 8.37 -5.83
CA GLN A 199 18.67 8.05 -5.09
C GLN A 199 18.38 7.74 -3.61
N ALA A 200 17.47 8.48 -2.99
CA ALA A 200 17.04 8.19 -1.62
C ALA A 200 16.41 6.78 -1.52
N VAL A 201 15.53 6.41 -2.45
CA VAL A 201 14.94 5.06 -2.52
C VAL A 201 16.00 3.98 -2.71
N GLU A 202 16.99 4.22 -3.56
CA GLU A 202 18.10 3.28 -3.81
C GLU A 202 18.92 3.06 -2.54
N ARG A 203 19.31 4.14 -1.86
CA ARG A 203 20.02 4.06 -0.57
C ARG A 203 19.25 3.31 0.50
N GLU A 204 17.93 3.54 0.61
CA GLU A 204 17.12 2.81 1.59
C GLU A 204 16.92 1.33 1.20
N ALA A 205 16.88 1.02 -0.08
CA ALA A 205 16.86 -0.37 -0.55
C ALA A 205 18.16 -1.12 -0.24
N GLU A 206 19.31 -0.45 -0.36
CA GLU A 206 20.63 -1.00 -0.02
C GLU A 206 20.78 -1.34 1.46
N LYS A 207 20.17 -0.54 2.34
CA LYS A 207 20.14 -0.81 3.80
C LYS A 207 19.29 -2.02 4.17
N SER A 208 18.40 -2.47 3.27
CA SER A 208 17.48 -3.57 3.51
C SER A 208 17.97 -4.89 2.90
N PRO A 209 18.46 -5.85 3.70
CA PRO A 209 18.88 -7.16 3.19
C PRO A 209 17.79 -7.87 2.40
N GLN A 210 16.53 -7.74 2.84
CA GLN A 210 15.37 -8.31 2.15
C GLN A 210 15.16 -7.66 0.78
N ALA A 211 15.30 -6.32 0.67
CA ALA A 211 15.19 -5.65 -0.62
C ALA A 211 16.33 -6.08 -1.57
N GLY A 212 17.57 -6.13 -1.08
CA GLY A 212 18.73 -6.63 -1.84
C GLY A 212 18.49 -8.04 -2.38
N GLN A 213 17.93 -8.91 -1.57
CA GLN A 213 17.58 -10.27 -1.97
C GLN A 213 16.51 -10.30 -3.08
N LEU A 214 15.45 -9.49 -2.98
CA LEU A 214 14.42 -9.39 -4.02
C LEU A 214 14.95 -8.79 -5.32
N MET A 215 15.92 -7.89 -5.26
CA MET A 215 16.57 -7.27 -6.42
C MET A 215 17.37 -8.27 -7.26
N THR A 216 17.70 -9.44 -6.75
CA THR A 216 18.28 -10.53 -7.55
C THR A 216 17.35 -11.06 -8.63
N HIS A 217 16.02 -10.83 -8.49
CA HIS A 217 15.05 -11.27 -9.49
C HIS A 217 15.08 -10.37 -10.73
N PRO A 218 15.24 -10.92 -11.95
CA PRO A 218 15.24 -10.13 -13.18
C PRO A 218 13.97 -9.29 -13.33
N GLY A 219 14.14 -8.00 -13.52
CA GLY A 219 13.05 -7.02 -13.64
C GLY A 219 12.59 -6.39 -12.33
N VAL A 220 13.19 -6.74 -11.20
CA VAL A 220 12.92 -6.13 -9.89
C VAL A 220 14.07 -5.20 -9.51
N GLY A 221 13.82 -3.89 -9.56
CA GLY A 221 14.78 -2.87 -9.11
C GLY A 221 14.48 -2.39 -7.68
N ALA A 222 15.33 -1.50 -7.17
CA ALA A 222 15.28 -0.96 -5.80
C ALA A 222 13.88 -0.45 -5.40
N LEU A 223 13.23 0.32 -6.26
CA LEU A 223 11.89 0.85 -6.00
C LEU A 223 10.83 -0.25 -5.78
N THR A 224 10.85 -1.29 -6.62
CA THR A 224 9.88 -2.39 -6.51
C THR A 224 10.19 -3.28 -5.31
N ALA A 225 11.46 -3.58 -5.07
CA ALA A 225 11.91 -4.40 -3.95
C ALA A 225 11.58 -3.72 -2.60
N LEU A 226 11.99 -2.47 -2.43
CA LEU A 226 11.72 -1.71 -1.21
C LEU A 226 10.20 -1.55 -0.98
N ALA A 227 9.43 -1.21 -2.02
CA ALA A 227 7.98 -1.12 -1.92
C ALA A 227 7.35 -2.46 -1.50
N PHE A 228 7.84 -3.59 -2.04
CA PHE A 228 7.35 -4.91 -1.67
C PHE A 228 7.63 -5.22 -0.20
N VAL A 229 8.88 -5.04 0.26
CA VAL A 229 9.27 -5.27 1.66
C VAL A 229 8.44 -4.41 2.62
N LEU A 230 8.34 -3.11 2.35
CA LEU A 230 7.61 -2.19 3.23
C LEU A 230 6.11 -2.50 3.29
N ILE A 231 5.46 -2.85 2.18
CA ILE A 231 4.01 -3.05 2.12
C ILE A 231 3.62 -4.44 2.63
N ILE A 232 4.41 -5.46 2.33
CA ILE A 232 4.18 -6.80 2.87
C ILE A 232 4.52 -6.84 4.35
N GLY A 233 5.59 -6.18 4.79
CA GLY A 233 6.07 -6.23 6.17
C GLY A 233 6.52 -7.64 6.55
N ASN A 234 6.03 -8.17 7.68
CA ASN A 234 6.34 -9.54 8.06
C ASN A 234 5.65 -10.55 7.12
N ALA A 235 6.43 -11.35 6.39
CA ALA A 235 5.91 -12.35 5.47
C ALA A 235 5.19 -13.51 6.18
N GLU A 236 5.52 -13.79 7.45
CA GLU A 236 4.92 -14.88 8.22
C GLU A 236 3.42 -14.68 8.51
N ARG A 237 2.93 -13.44 8.45
CA ARG A 237 1.50 -13.16 8.58
C ARG A 237 0.63 -13.69 7.43
N PHE A 238 1.25 -14.18 6.36
CA PHE A 238 0.55 -14.80 5.22
C PHE A 238 0.93 -16.27 5.12
N GLN A 239 -0.05 -17.12 5.04
CA GLN A 239 0.16 -18.57 4.97
C GLN A 239 0.58 -19.03 3.58
N CYS A 240 0.09 -18.41 2.53
CA CYS A 240 0.33 -18.84 1.15
C CYS A 240 0.27 -17.69 0.12
N GLY A 241 0.76 -17.94 -1.08
CA GLY A 241 0.75 -16.99 -2.19
C GLY A 241 -0.65 -16.53 -2.65
N LYS A 242 -1.72 -17.31 -2.35
CA LYS A 242 -3.10 -16.90 -2.63
C LYS A 242 -3.49 -15.68 -1.77
N GLN A 243 -3.11 -15.69 -0.49
CA GLN A 243 -3.37 -14.55 0.42
C GLN A 243 -2.62 -13.28 -0.02
N ILE A 244 -1.37 -13.40 -0.48
CA ILE A 244 -0.61 -12.28 -1.05
C ILE A 244 -1.31 -11.71 -2.29
N SER A 245 -1.77 -12.59 -3.19
CA SER A 245 -2.47 -12.16 -4.40
C SER A 245 -3.77 -11.42 -4.08
N ALA A 246 -4.51 -11.87 -3.05
CA ALA A 246 -5.73 -11.22 -2.56
C ALA A 246 -5.40 -9.88 -1.88
N TYR A 247 -4.43 -9.86 -0.96
CA TYR A 247 -3.97 -8.66 -0.26
C TYR A 247 -3.53 -7.53 -1.20
N LEU A 248 -2.93 -7.89 -2.34
CA LEU A 248 -2.51 -6.95 -3.37
C LEU A 248 -3.63 -6.62 -4.38
N GLY A 249 -4.79 -7.24 -4.26
CA GLY A 249 -5.91 -7.04 -5.17
C GLY A 249 -5.63 -7.47 -6.62
N LEU A 250 -4.78 -8.50 -6.79
CA LEU A 250 -4.43 -9.10 -8.09
C LEU A 250 -5.26 -10.36 -8.39
N VAL A 251 -6.31 -10.61 -7.63
CA VAL A 251 -7.29 -11.67 -7.85
C VAL A 251 -8.52 -11.14 -8.57
N PRO A 252 -9.17 -11.93 -9.43
CA PRO A 252 -10.44 -11.54 -10.03
C PRO A 252 -11.51 -11.27 -8.97
N LEU A 253 -12.35 -10.29 -9.20
CA LEU A 253 -13.62 -10.16 -8.51
C LEU A 253 -14.50 -11.33 -8.93
N GLU A 254 -15.10 -12.00 -7.98
CA GLU A 254 -16.03 -13.11 -8.21
C GLU A 254 -17.45 -12.68 -7.82
N ASP A 255 -18.35 -12.78 -8.77
CA ASP A 255 -19.78 -12.52 -8.63
C ASP A 255 -20.52 -13.76 -9.12
N SER A 256 -20.40 -14.83 -8.31
CA SER A 256 -20.93 -16.14 -8.65
C SER A 256 -22.20 -16.41 -7.83
N SER A 257 -23.24 -16.92 -8.48
CA SER A 257 -24.48 -17.36 -7.85
C SER A 257 -24.87 -18.75 -8.36
N GLY A 258 -25.18 -19.67 -7.45
CA GLY A 258 -25.47 -21.06 -7.77
C GLY A 258 -24.30 -21.72 -8.51
N GLU A 259 -24.59 -22.48 -9.56
CA GLU A 259 -23.55 -23.16 -10.37
C GLU A 259 -22.82 -22.23 -11.37
N ARG A 260 -23.28 -20.98 -11.53
CA ARG A 260 -22.74 -20.06 -12.54
C ARG A 260 -21.60 -19.21 -11.99
N ARG A 261 -20.37 -19.58 -12.35
CA ARG A 261 -19.16 -18.82 -11.96
C ARG A 261 -18.94 -17.61 -12.89
N ARG A 262 -18.97 -16.40 -12.32
CA ARG A 262 -18.67 -15.14 -13.02
C ARG A 262 -17.43 -14.47 -12.44
N LEU A 263 -16.39 -14.35 -13.26
CA LEU A 263 -15.17 -13.66 -12.90
C LEU A 263 -15.09 -12.32 -13.63
N GLY A 264 -14.97 -11.23 -12.88
CA GLY A 264 -14.82 -9.87 -13.38
C GLY A 264 -13.36 -9.41 -13.49
N HIS A 265 -13.16 -8.09 -13.42
CA HIS A 265 -11.84 -7.48 -13.30
C HIS A 265 -11.20 -7.83 -11.95
N ILE A 266 -9.92 -7.49 -11.77
CA ILE A 266 -9.24 -7.66 -10.46
C ILE A 266 -9.90 -6.78 -9.39
N THR A 267 -9.87 -7.24 -8.13
CA THR A 267 -10.50 -6.55 -6.99
C THR A 267 -9.93 -5.15 -6.74
N LYS A 268 -8.66 -4.90 -7.11
CA LYS A 268 -7.91 -3.65 -6.89
C LYS A 268 -7.81 -3.25 -5.41
N GLN A 269 -8.10 -4.14 -4.49
CA GLN A 269 -7.89 -3.93 -3.06
C GLN A 269 -6.41 -3.74 -2.73
N GLY A 270 -6.11 -3.21 -1.55
CA GLY A 270 -4.74 -3.01 -1.08
C GLY A 270 -3.98 -1.91 -1.82
N ASN A 271 -2.66 -1.99 -1.83
CA ASN A 271 -1.79 -0.89 -2.24
C ASN A 271 -1.69 -0.74 -3.77
N SER A 272 -2.17 0.39 -4.30
CA SER A 272 -2.18 0.67 -5.75
C SER A 272 -0.79 0.93 -6.33
N LEU A 273 0.13 1.53 -5.56
CA LEU A 273 1.50 1.77 -5.99
C LEU A 273 2.23 0.44 -6.20
N LEU A 274 2.14 -0.48 -5.24
CA LEU A 274 2.81 -1.77 -5.37
C LEU A 274 2.22 -2.60 -6.52
N ARG A 275 0.90 -2.58 -6.74
CA ARG A 275 0.31 -3.21 -7.93
C ARG A 275 0.87 -2.66 -9.24
N PHE A 276 0.99 -1.32 -9.35
CA PHE A 276 1.58 -0.66 -10.50
C PHE A 276 3.03 -1.12 -10.73
N LEU A 277 3.87 -1.07 -9.68
CA LEU A 277 5.27 -1.47 -9.75
C LEU A 277 5.43 -2.95 -10.14
N LEU A 278 4.60 -3.84 -9.60
CA LEU A 278 4.61 -5.26 -9.94
C LEU A 278 4.22 -5.50 -11.40
N VAL A 279 3.28 -4.74 -11.96
CA VAL A 279 2.93 -4.84 -13.39
C VAL A 279 4.08 -4.40 -14.28
N GLU A 280 4.77 -3.32 -13.93
CA GLU A 280 5.94 -2.85 -14.68
C GLU A 280 7.11 -3.84 -14.57
N ALA A 281 7.44 -4.30 -13.36
CA ALA A 281 8.48 -5.28 -13.13
C ALA A 281 8.20 -6.61 -13.87
N ALA A 282 6.97 -7.09 -13.83
CA ALA A 282 6.58 -8.33 -14.53
C ALA A 282 6.70 -8.23 -16.05
N GLN A 283 6.52 -7.05 -16.64
CA GLN A 283 6.76 -6.84 -18.06
C GLN A 283 8.25 -6.98 -18.42
N VAL A 284 9.14 -6.48 -17.55
CA VAL A 284 10.59 -6.67 -17.71
C VAL A 284 10.94 -8.14 -17.52
N SER A 285 10.50 -8.79 -16.45
CA SER A 285 10.71 -10.22 -16.20
C SER A 285 10.24 -11.09 -17.37
N SER A 286 9.10 -10.74 -17.98
CA SER A 286 8.56 -11.48 -19.14
C SER A 286 9.38 -11.30 -20.43
N ARG A 287 10.26 -10.31 -20.51
CA ARG A 287 11.19 -10.14 -21.63
C ARG A 287 12.53 -10.82 -21.37
N THR A 288 12.97 -10.86 -20.13
CA THR A 288 14.31 -11.34 -19.75
C THR A 288 14.34 -12.83 -19.41
N ILE A 289 13.26 -13.39 -18.89
CA ILE A 289 13.17 -14.80 -18.46
C ILE A 289 12.45 -15.62 -19.53
N PRO A 290 13.12 -16.59 -20.21
CA PRO A 290 12.53 -17.35 -21.33
C PRO A 290 11.20 -18.03 -21.01
N GLU A 291 11.10 -18.71 -19.85
CA GLU A 291 9.86 -19.37 -19.40
C GLU A 291 8.71 -18.37 -19.20
N TRP A 292 9.03 -17.18 -18.69
CA TRP A 292 8.04 -16.15 -18.47
C TRP A 292 7.59 -15.52 -19.77
N ARG A 293 8.50 -15.37 -20.72
CA ARG A 293 8.21 -14.92 -22.09
C ARG A 293 7.19 -15.85 -22.76
N SER A 294 7.46 -17.15 -22.78
CA SER A 294 6.56 -18.15 -23.35
C SER A 294 5.17 -18.09 -22.71
N LYS A 295 5.11 -18.10 -21.38
CA LYS A 295 3.85 -18.01 -20.64
C LYS A 295 3.10 -16.70 -20.89
N TYR A 296 3.81 -15.57 -20.98
CA TYR A 296 3.21 -14.27 -21.28
C TYR A 296 2.61 -14.25 -22.68
N ILE A 297 3.31 -14.77 -23.70
CA ILE A 297 2.82 -14.86 -25.08
C ILE A 297 1.57 -15.73 -25.12
N HIS A 298 1.60 -16.93 -24.54
CA HIS A 298 0.46 -17.84 -24.48
C HIS A 298 -0.77 -17.19 -23.82
N LEU A 299 -0.59 -16.53 -22.69
CA LEU A 299 -1.67 -15.80 -22.02
C LEU A 299 -2.20 -14.63 -22.87
N THR A 300 -1.31 -13.95 -23.60
CA THR A 300 -1.68 -12.83 -24.47
C THR A 300 -2.56 -13.31 -25.61
N MET A 301 -2.23 -14.43 -26.22
CA MET A 301 -3.04 -15.03 -27.30
C MET A 301 -4.43 -15.45 -26.82
N ARG A 302 -4.53 -16.02 -25.62
CA ARG A 302 -5.81 -16.54 -25.08
C ARG A 302 -6.71 -15.47 -24.46
N ARG A 303 -6.16 -14.47 -23.80
CA ARG A 303 -6.88 -13.54 -22.89
C ARG A 303 -6.59 -12.07 -23.17
N GLY A 304 -5.70 -11.77 -24.09
CA GLY A 304 -5.27 -10.41 -24.41
C GLY A 304 -4.20 -9.85 -23.49
N ARG A 305 -3.50 -8.82 -23.97
CA ARG A 305 -2.31 -8.22 -23.33
C ARG A 305 -2.57 -7.68 -21.92
N LYS A 306 -3.73 -7.06 -21.69
CA LYS A 306 -4.04 -6.44 -20.37
C LYS A 306 -4.13 -7.50 -19.27
N ILE A 307 -4.84 -8.59 -19.54
CA ILE A 307 -5.00 -9.71 -18.61
C ILE A 307 -3.67 -10.43 -18.40
N ALA A 308 -2.91 -10.69 -19.49
CA ALA A 308 -1.61 -11.33 -19.39
C ALA A 308 -0.62 -10.56 -18.50
N LYS A 309 -0.53 -9.23 -18.60
CA LYS A 309 0.32 -8.39 -17.75
C LYS A 309 -0.01 -8.57 -16.27
N VAL A 310 -1.29 -8.53 -15.91
CA VAL A 310 -1.75 -8.67 -14.53
C VAL A 310 -1.51 -10.09 -14.00
N ALA A 311 -1.72 -11.11 -14.82
CA ALA A 311 -1.43 -12.49 -14.46
C ALA A 311 0.07 -12.71 -14.17
N MET A 312 0.94 -12.10 -14.98
CA MET A 312 2.38 -12.14 -14.73
C MET A 312 2.78 -11.34 -13.48
N ALA A 313 2.15 -10.20 -13.22
CA ALA A 313 2.35 -9.43 -11.98
C ALA A 313 1.93 -10.24 -10.74
N ARG A 314 0.82 -10.97 -10.81
CA ARG A 314 0.40 -11.90 -9.75
C ARG A 314 1.44 -13.01 -9.53
N LYS A 315 1.94 -13.61 -10.61
CA LYS A 315 3.00 -14.63 -10.51
C LYS A 315 4.27 -14.05 -9.88
N LEU A 316 4.67 -12.83 -10.26
CA LEU A 316 5.81 -12.13 -9.67
C LEU A 316 5.60 -11.89 -8.18
N ALA A 317 4.43 -11.37 -7.78
CA ALA A 317 4.12 -11.10 -6.39
C ALA A 317 4.24 -12.36 -5.50
N VAL A 318 3.73 -13.49 -5.97
CA VAL A 318 3.84 -14.78 -5.26
C VAL A 318 5.31 -15.23 -5.18
N ARG A 319 6.09 -15.08 -6.26
CA ARG A 319 7.50 -15.43 -6.25
C ARG A 319 8.32 -14.58 -5.29
N LEU A 320 8.13 -13.25 -5.30
CA LEU A 320 8.79 -12.34 -4.37
C LEU A 320 8.42 -12.64 -2.90
N PHE A 321 7.17 -12.99 -2.65
CA PHE A 321 6.73 -13.40 -1.32
C PHE A 321 7.49 -14.63 -0.83
N TRP A 322 7.63 -15.66 -1.65
CA TRP A 322 8.36 -16.86 -1.26
C TRP A 322 9.86 -16.61 -1.12
N MET A 323 10.45 -15.76 -1.97
CA MET A 323 11.83 -15.30 -1.80
C MET A 323 12.01 -14.64 -0.43
N MET A 324 11.14 -13.70 -0.08
CA MET A 324 11.18 -12.98 1.19
C MET A 324 10.97 -13.91 2.39
N ARG A 325 9.97 -14.81 2.33
CA ARG A 325 9.61 -15.71 3.42
C ARG A 325 10.69 -16.77 3.71
N LYS A 326 11.35 -17.29 2.65
CA LYS A 326 12.37 -18.32 2.76
C LYS A 326 13.79 -17.78 2.87
N GLY A 327 13.97 -16.48 2.74
CA GLY A 327 15.29 -15.89 2.69
C GLY A 327 16.07 -16.26 1.42
N TRP A 328 15.40 -16.52 0.29
CA TRP A 328 16.02 -17.01 -0.94
C TRP A 328 16.28 -15.93 -1.96
N ASN A 329 17.43 -16.00 -2.64
CA ASN A 329 17.70 -15.22 -3.84
C ASN A 329 17.01 -15.85 -5.08
N TYR A 330 17.14 -15.19 -6.24
CA TYR A 330 16.51 -15.68 -7.49
C TYR A 330 17.01 -17.05 -7.92
N GLN A 331 18.29 -17.36 -7.76
CA GLN A 331 18.82 -18.67 -8.15
C GLN A 331 18.26 -19.79 -7.27
N GLN A 332 18.15 -19.54 -5.97
CA GLN A 332 17.58 -20.46 -5.01
C GLN A 332 16.08 -20.73 -5.25
N ILE A 333 15.29 -19.68 -5.54
CA ILE A 333 13.86 -19.86 -5.84
C ILE A 333 13.65 -20.63 -7.16
N VAL A 334 14.52 -20.46 -8.14
CA VAL A 334 14.47 -21.25 -9.39
C VAL A 334 14.82 -22.71 -9.13
N LYS A 335 15.85 -22.97 -8.31
CA LYS A 335 16.32 -24.33 -8.01
C LYS A 335 15.35 -25.10 -7.10
N PHE A 336 14.82 -24.46 -6.07
CA PHE A 336 14.04 -25.13 -5.02
C PHE A 336 12.54 -24.80 -5.05
N GLY A 337 12.14 -23.77 -5.81
CA GLY A 337 10.79 -23.21 -5.77
C GLY A 337 9.73 -24.00 -6.53
N SER A 338 10.09 -25.02 -7.33
CA SER A 338 9.13 -25.83 -8.09
C SER A 338 8.11 -26.55 -7.20
N HIS A 339 8.50 -26.90 -5.97
CA HIS A 339 7.62 -27.53 -4.98
C HIS A 339 6.81 -26.55 -4.14
N VAL A 340 7.23 -25.27 -4.06
CA VAL A 340 6.61 -24.25 -3.21
C VAL A 340 5.49 -23.52 -3.95
N GLU A 341 5.54 -23.48 -5.27
CA GLU A 341 4.52 -22.81 -6.12
C GLU A 341 3.29 -23.71 -6.40
N GLN A 342 3.36 -25.00 -6.10
CA GLN A 342 2.21 -25.91 -6.23
C GLN A 342 1.28 -25.72 -5.05
N PRO A 343 -0.05 -25.59 -5.25
CA PRO A 343 -0.99 -25.70 -4.16
C PRO A 343 -0.85 -27.13 -3.60
N GLU A 344 -0.64 -27.24 -2.28
CA GLU A 344 -0.83 -28.53 -1.61
C GLU A 344 -2.23 -29.01 -1.98
N HIS A 345 -2.29 -30.06 -2.80
CA HIS A 345 -3.49 -30.86 -2.93
C HIS A 345 -3.69 -31.53 -1.57
N ARG A 346 -4.42 -30.89 -0.68
CA ARG A 346 -5.02 -31.60 0.45
C ARG A 346 -5.96 -32.63 -0.19
N HIS A 347 -5.50 -33.87 -0.17
CA HIS A 347 -6.37 -35.02 -0.41
C HIS A 347 -7.60 -34.83 0.46
N GLY A 348 -8.77 -34.92 -0.17
CA GLY A 348 -10.03 -34.88 0.52
C GLY A 348 -10.06 -35.91 1.63
N VAL A 349 -10.48 -35.48 2.79
CA VAL A 349 -11.07 -36.36 3.78
C VAL A 349 -12.53 -36.50 3.35
N GLN A 350 -12.89 -37.75 3.14
CA GLN A 350 -14.25 -38.22 2.89
C GLN A 350 -15.23 -37.73 3.92
#